data_b4f1e7e71f016fc5a78f3514d13974ea
#
_entry.id   b4f1e7e71f016fc5a78f3514d13974ea
#
_cell.length_a   1.000
_cell.length_b   1.000
_cell.length_c   1.000
_cell.angle_alpha   90.00
_cell.angle_beta   90.00
_cell.angle_gamma   90.00
#
_symmetry.space_group_name_H-M   'P 1'
#
loop_
_entity.id
_entity.type
_entity.pdbx_description
1 polymer ?
#
loop_
_entity_poly.entity_id
_entity_poly.type
_entity_poly.pdbx_seq_one_letter_code
_entity_poly.pdbx_strand_id
1 'polypeptide(L)'
;MVIRYKKLIFVDTNDNCRAPMAEMILKRKFLTNPLTIESRGMVVLFPEPLNPKAEAVLTSNGYPQPSHIAMQLEQEDINNDVLILTMEDKQKSQIWETYENAPHVYTVKEYVGENGDIPSLHGQPLTVYSQCYTELELLMRKLVTRLNEEEEL
;
A
#
# COMPACT_ATOMS: atom_id res chain seq x y z
N MET A 1 9.51 -1.36 23.59
CA MET A 1 8.66 -0.19 23.35
C MET A 1 7.75 -0.43 22.14
N VAL A 2 6.47 -0.14 22.28
CA VAL A 2 5.51 -0.27 21.19
C VAL A 2 5.49 1.01 20.36
N ILE A 3 5.63 0.87 19.04
CA ILE A 3 5.50 2.00 18.13
C ILE A 3 4.05 2.03 17.65
N ARG A 4 3.37 3.13 17.92
CA ARG A 4 1.99 3.33 17.45
C ARG A 4 1.99 4.35 16.32
N TYR A 5 1.67 3.86 15.12
CA TYR A 5 1.58 4.73 13.97
C TYR A 5 0.23 5.44 13.93
N LYS A 6 0.22 6.66 13.44
CA LYS A 6 -1.00 7.43 13.18
C LYS A 6 -1.47 7.28 11.74
N LYS A 7 -0.55 6.96 10.85
CA LYS A 7 -0.81 6.86 9.41
C LYS A 7 -0.03 5.69 8.82
N LEU A 8 -0.63 5.05 7.84
CA LEU A 8 0.01 4.03 7.01
C LEU A 8 -0.12 4.46 5.56
N ILE A 9 0.98 4.49 4.83
CA ILE A 9 1.01 4.85 3.42
C ILE A 9 1.53 3.66 2.61
N PHE A 10 0.71 3.17 1.68
CA PHE A 10 1.16 2.21 0.69
C PHE A 10 1.80 2.95 -0.47
N VAL A 11 2.92 2.43 -0.98
CA VAL A 11 3.66 3.07 -2.07
C VAL A 11 3.92 2.09 -3.20
N ASP A 12 3.56 2.47 -4.40
CA ASP A 12 3.99 1.80 -5.63
C ASP A 12 4.62 2.81 -6.58
N THR A 13 4.81 2.46 -7.84
CA THR A 13 5.50 3.35 -8.77
C THR A 13 4.67 4.59 -9.09
N ASN A 14 3.41 4.42 -9.48
CA ASN A 14 2.59 5.52 -10.02
C ASN A 14 1.34 5.83 -9.20
N ASP A 15 1.07 5.13 -8.12
CA ASP A 15 -0.12 5.31 -7.27
C ASP A 15 -1.43 5.18 -8.06
N ASN A 16 -1.51 4.24 -8.99
CA ASN A 16 -2.72 4.04 -9.78
C ASN A 16 -3.22 2.60 -9.82
N CYS A 17 -2.55 1.66 -9.14
CA CYS A 17 -2.93 0.25 -9.19
C CYS A 17 -2.75 -0.46 -7.85
N ARG A 18 -1.53 -0.97 -7.55
CA ARG A 18 -1.26 -1.82 -6.39
C ARG A 18 -1.48 -1.09 -5.06
N ALA A 19 -0.92 0.09 -4.92
CA ALA A 19 -1.04 0.85 -3.68
C ALA A 19 -2.49 1.26 -3.38
N PRO A 20 -3.25 1.82 -4.35
CA PRO A 20 -4.67 2.11 -4.09
C PRO A 20 -5.50 0.87 -3.81
N MET A 21 -5.20 -0.26 -4.47
CA MET A 21 -5.90 -1.51 -4.18
C MET A 21 -5.67 -1.95 -2.73
N ALA A 22 -4.42 -1.92 -2.27
CA ALA A 22 -4.09 -2.26 -0.89
C ALA A 22 -4.78 -1.32 0.10
N GLU A 23 -4.78 -0.03 -0.19
CA GLU A 23 -5.46 0.97 0.64
C GLU A 23 -6.94 0.64 0.79
N MET A 24 -7.62 0.38 -0.32
CA MET A 24 -9.07 0.10 -0.33
C MET A 24 -9.39 -1.20 0.41
N ILE A 25 -8.55 -2.23 0.24
CA ILE A 25 -8.75 -3.50 0.94
C ILE A 25 -8.58 -3.32 2.44
N LEU A 26 -7.52 -2.65 2.86
CA LEU A 26 -7.24 -2.47 4.29
C LEU A 26 -8.30 -1.62 4.99
N LYS A 27 -8.83 -0.60 4.32
CA LYS A 27 -9.86 0.27 4.88
C LYS A 27 -11.15 -0.47 5.25
N ARG A 28 -11.39 -1.64 4.69
CA ARG A 28 -12.56 -2.46 5.01
C ARG A 28 -12.36 -3.40 6.19
N LYS A 29 -11.13 -3.46 6.71
CA LYS A 29 -10.80 -4.37 7.78
C LYS A 29 -10.82 -3.65 9.13
N PHE A 30 -11.00 -4.43 10.20
CA PHE A 30 -11.02 -3.88 11.55
C PHE A 30 -9.63 -3.80 12.14
N LEU A 31 -9.24 -2.60 12.57
CA LEU A 31 -8.00 -2.36 13.30
C LEU A 31 -8.34 -1.95 14.73
N THR A 32 -7.68 -2.57 15.69
CA THR A 32 -7.86 -2.25 17.11
C THR A 32 -7.51 -0.78 17.37
N ASN A 33 -6.46 -0.29 16.72
CA ASN A 33 -6.07 1.11 16.79
C ASN A 33 -6.24 1.72 15.40
N PRO A 34 -7.26 2.57 15.19
CA PRO A 34 -7.52 3.12 13.87
C PRO A 34 -6.35 3.95 13.32
N LEU A 35 -6.06 3.75 12.05
CA LEU A 35 -5.02 4.45 11.31
C LEU A 35 -5.64 5.23 10.16
N THR A 36 -5.04 6.36 9.81
CA THR A 36 -5.27 6.98 8.53
C THR A 36 -4.52 6.16 7.49
N ILE A 37 -5.22 5.69 6.45
CA ILE A 37 -4.63 4.82 5.42
C ILE A 37 -4.68 5.57 4.10
N GLU A 38 -3.51 5.70 3.46
CA GLU A 38 -3.37 6.42 2.20
C GLU A 38 -2.46 5.66 1.26
N SER A 39 -2.37 6.10 0.00
CA SER A 39 -1.43 5.59 -0.97
C SER A 39 -0.70 6.74 -1.66
N ARG A 40 0.51 6.44 -2.15
CA ARG A 40 1.36 7.41 -2.87
C ARG A 40 2.15 6.70 -3.95
N GLY A 41 2.69 7.46 -4.89
CA GLY A 41 3.55 6.94 -5.94
C GLY A 41 4.94 7.53 -5.87
N MET A 42 5.91 6.77 -6.34
CA MET A 42 7.29 7.25 -6.44
C MET A 42 7.45 8.26 -7.57
N VAL A 43 6.72 8.07 -8.67
CA VAL A 43 6.76 8.94 -9.85
C VAL A 43 5.34 9.19 -10.34
N VAL A 44 4.76 10.32 -9.95
CA VAL A 44 3.41 10.72 -10.37
C VAL A 44 3.54 12.03 -11.15
N LEU A 45 3.50 11.92 -12.48
CA LEU A 45 3.68 13.08 -13.36
C LEU A 45 2.43 13.96 -13.44
N PHE A 46 1.25 13.35 -13.24
CA PHE A 46 -0.03 14.05 -13.21
C PHE A 46 -1.04 13.20 -12.42
N PRO A 47 -2.12 13.78 -11.92
CA PRO A 47 -3.09 13.07 -11.06
C PRO A 47 -3.95 12.09 -11.87
N GLU A 48 -3.40 10.91 -12.15
CA GLU A 48 -4.10 9.86 -12.88
C GLU A 48 -5.22 9.25 -12.04
N PRO A 49 -6.31 8.80 -12.69
CA PRO A 49 -7.33 8.03 -11.99
C PRO A 49 -6.87 6.59 -11.76
N LEU A 50 -7.65 5.84 -10.99
CA LEU A 50 -7.41 4.43 -10.78
C LEU A 50 -7.32 3.69 -12.12
N ASN A 51 -6.34 2.79 -12.25
CA ASN A 51 -6.18 1.97 -13.45
C ASN A 51 -7.49 1.22 -13.75
N PRO A 52 -7.99 1.24 -15.01
CA PRO A 52 -9.26 0.60 -15.34
C PRO A 52 -9.36 -0.89 -15.01
N LYS A 53 -8.27 -1.64 -15.15
CA LYS A 53 -8.25 -3.08 -14.80
C LYS A 53 -8.31 -3.27 -13.29
N ALA A 54 -7.62 -2.42 -12.53
CA ALA A 54 -7.71 -2.44 -11.07
C ALA A 54 -9.14 -2.10 -10.62
N GLU A 55 -9.75 -1.08 -11.24
CA GLU A 55 -11.13 -0.71 -10.97
C GLU A 55 -12.09 -1.88 -11.24
N ALA A 56 -11.93 -2.56 -12.38
CA ALA A 56 -12.79 -3.69 -12.75
C ALA A 56 -12.67 -4.83 -11.73
N VAL A 57 -11.47 -5.15 -11.29
CA VAL A 57 -11.22 -6.21 -10.31
C VAL A 57 -11.85 -5.83 -8.95
N LEU A 58 -11.67 -4.59 -8.50
CA LEU A 58 -12.26 -4.12 -7.26
C LEU A 58 -13.80 -4.17 -7.34
N THR A 59 -14.36 -3.69 -8.42
CA THR A 59 -15.81 -3.72 -8.62
C THR A 59 -16.36 -5.15 -8.56
N SER A 60 -15.68 -6.10 -9.22
CA SER A 60 -16.11 -7.51 -9.22
C SER A 60 -15.96 -8.16 -7.83
N ASN A 61 -15.18 -7.57 -6.94
CA ASN A 61 -15.01 -8.04 -5.56
C ASN A 61 -15.83 -7.23 -4.56
N GLY A 62 -16.83 -6.50 -5.03
CA GLY A 62 -17.80 -5.85 -4.15
C GLY A 62 -17.44 -4.44 -3.69
N TYR A 63 -16.50 -3.77 -4.38
CA TYR A 63 -16.16 -2.38 -4.10
C TYR A 63 -17.01 -1.49 -5.04
N PRO A 64 -18.09 -0.85 -4.57
CA PRO A 64 -18.91 -0.04 -5.45
C PRO A 64 -18.19 1.24 -5.84
N GLN A 65 -18.13 1.51 -7.13
CA GLN A 65 -17.56 2.74 -7.69
C GLN A 65 -16.18 3.11 -7.07
N PRO A 66 -15.20 2.21 -7.09
CA PRO A 66 -13.89 2.54 -6.54
C PRO A 66 -13.28 3.70 -7.32
N SER A 67 -12.79 4.71 -6.61
CA SER A 67 -12.18 5.88 -7.23
C SER A 67 -10.91 6.26 -6.49
N HIS A 68 -9.97 6.85 -7.23
CA HIS A 68 -8.68 7.24 -6.69
C HIS A 68 -8.02 8.27 -7.59
N ILE A 69 -7.29 9.19 -7.01
CA ILE A 69 -6.45 10.14 -7.74
C ILE A 69 -5.02 9.97 -7.27
N ALA A 70 -4.12 9.67 -8.19
CA ALA A 70 -2.72 9.42 -7.89
C ALA A 70 -2.05 10.66 -7.28
N MET A 71 -1.23 10.44 -6.24
CA MET A 71 -0.48 11.49 -5.56
C MET A 71 0.98 11.08 -5.38
N GLN A 72 1.87 12.03 -5.61
CA GLN A 72 3.30 11.85 -5.41
C GLN A 72 3.64 11.74 -3.93
N LEU A 73 4.52 10.81 -3.58
CA LEU A 73 5.11 10.77 -2.25
C LEU A 73 6.02 11.99 -2.08
N GLU A 74 5.80 12.75 -1.01
CA GLU A 74 6.55 13.96 -0.72
C GLU A 74 7.26 13.83 0.64
N GLN A 75 8.28 14.66 0.87
CA GLN A 75 9.03 14.64 2.13
C GLN A 75 8.12 14.85 3.33
N GLU A 76 7.11 15.71 3.22
CA GLU A 76 6.16 15.98 4.31
C GLU A 76 5.26 14.80 4.67
N ASP A 77 5.17 13.79 3.82
CA ASP A 77 4.45 12.55 4.13
C ASP A 77 5.21 11.67 5.12
N ILE A 78 6.52 11.91 5.28
CA ILE A 78 7.43 11.01 5.99
C ILE A 78 7.78 11.58 7.36
N ASN A 79 7.44 10.85 8.42
CA ASN A 79 7.80 11.21 9.79
C ASN A 79 7.73 9.99 10.72
N ASN A 80 7.99 10.20 12.01
CA ASN A 80 8.07 9.10 12.98
C ASN A 80 6.73 8.40 13.25
N ASP A 81 5.62 9.04 12.91
CA ASP A 81 4.28 8.49 13.16
C ASP A 81 3.71 7.77 11.94
N VAL A 82 4.47 7.69 10.85
CA VAL A 82 3.99 7.13 9.58
C VAL A 82 4.72 5.84 9.25
N LEU A 83 3.96 4.78 9.03
CA LEU A 83 4.47 3.52 8.51
C LEU A 83 4.32 3.54 6.99
N ILE A 84 5.42 3.31 6.27
CA ILE A 84 5.42 3.25 4.80
C ILE A 84 5.64 1.81 4.37
N LEU A 85 4.74 1.29 3.56
CA LEU A 85 4.82 -0.07 3.03
C LEU A 85 4.85 -0.02 1.50
N THR A 86 5.99 -0.43 0.93
CA THR A 86 6.18 -0.43 -0.51
C THR A 86 5.81 -1.77 -1.13
N MET A 87 5.46 -1.75 -2.41
CA MET A 87 5.13 -2.98 -3.14
C MET A 87 6.39 -3.76 -3.54
N GLU A 88 7.50 -3.04 -3.79
CA GLU A 88 8.75 -3.64 -4.23
C GLU A 88 9.92 -3.13 -3.39
N ASP A 89 10.94 -3.98 -3.27
CA ASP A 89 12.16 -3.64 -2.51
C ASP A 89 12.90 -2.43 -3.10
N LYS A 90 12.90 -2.30 -4.41
CA LYS A 90 13.54 -1.16 -5.07
C LYS A 90 12.91 0.17 -4.67
N GLN A 91 11.59 0.19 -4.44
CA GLN A 91 10.90 1.40 -3.99
C GLN A 91 11.33 1.79 -2.58
N LYS A 92 11.52 0.80 -1.70
CA LYS A 92 12.04 1.04 -0.36
C LYS A 92 13.43 1.68 -0.42
N SER A 93 14.32 1.12 -1.23
CA SER A 93 15.67 1.66 -1.41
C SER A 93 15.64 3.08 -1.99
N GLN A 94 14.77 3.32 -2.97
CA GLN A 94 14.61 4.64 -3.58
C GLN A 94 14.12 5.68 -2.57
N ILE A 95 13.24 5.29 -1.65
CA ILE A 95 12.78 6.21 -0.60
C ILE A 95 13.94 6.63 0.28
N TRP A 96 14.78 5.68 0.72
CA TRP A 96 15.94 6.00 1.55
C TRP A 96 16.97 6.86 0.82
N GLU A 97 17.12 6.71 -0.50
CA GLU A 97 18.03 7.51 -1.31
C GLU A 97 17.51 8.92 -1.58
N THR A 98 16.19 9.07 -1.66
CA THR A 98 15.56 10.33 -2.10
C THR A 98 15.15 11.24 -0.95
N TYR A 99 14.67 10.65 0.15
CA TYR A 99 14.10 11.40 1.27
C TYR A 99 14.96 11.30 2.52
N GLU A 100 14.91 12.32 3.34
CA GLU A 100 15.61 12.35 4.62
C GLU A 100 14.74 11.75 5.72
N ASN A 101 15.41 11.10 6.69
CA ASN A 101 14.77 10.60 7.91
C ASN A 101 13.50 9.77 7.63
N ALA A 102 13.65 8.69 6.89
CA ALA A 102 12.57 7.74 6.61
C ALA A 102 12.73 6.51 7.54
N PRO A 103 12.27 6.60 8.80
CA PRO A 103 12.60 5.59 9.82
C PRO A 103 11.79 4.30 9.73
N HIS A 104 10.59 4.34 9.14
CA HIS A 104 9.67 3.22 9.15
C HIS A 104 9.22 2.86 7.74
N VAL A 105 10.15 2.29 6.96
CA VAL A 105 9.90 1.88 5.57
C VAL A 105 10.21 0.41 5.42
N TYR A 106 9.23 -0.35 4.96
CA TYR A 106 9.33 -1.79 4.72
C TYR A 106 8.59 -2.14 3.44
N THR A 107 8.89 -3.28 2.83
CA THR A 107 7.96 -3.81 1.82
C THR A 107 6.75 -4.40 2.54
N VAL A 108 5.61 -4.48 1.85
CA VAL A 108 4.42 -5.12 2.40
C VAL A 108 4.75 -6.55 2.86
N LYS A 109 5.42 -7.32 2.01
CA LYS A 109 5.72 -8.72 2.31
C LYS A 109 6.65 -8.88 3.50
N GLU A 110 7.77 -8.11 3.55
CA GLU A 110 8.66 -8.27 4.70
C GLU A 110 7.99 -7.88 6.02
N TYR A 111 7.12 -6.90 5.99
CA TYR A 111 6.44 -6.46 7.20
C TYR A 111 5.51 -7.54 7.77
N VAL A 112 4.96 -8.40 6.92
CA VAL A 112 4.10 -9.52 7.36
C VAL A 112 4.85 -10.85 7.44
N GLY A 113 6.18 -10.84 7.35
CA GLY A 113 7.00 -12.03 7.54
C GLY A 113 7.17 -12.90 6.30
N GLU A 114 6.96 -12.35 5.11
CA GLU A 114 7.18 -13.03 3.84
C GLU A 114 8.34 -12.42 3.08
N ASN A 115 8.76 -13.08 2.01
CA ASN A 115 9.83 -12.59 1.14
C ASN A 115 9.29 -12.24 -0.24
N GLY A 116 9.97 -11.33 -0.92
CA GLY A 116 9.70 -11.00 -2.31
C GLY A 116 8.89 -9.73 -2.49
N ASP A 117 8.57 -9.46 -3.74
CA ASP A 117 7.85 -8.26 -4.17
C ASP A 117 6.44 -8.60 -4.61
N ILE A 118 5.58 -7.58 -4.61
CA ILE A 118 4.32 -7.61 -5.33
C ILE A 118 4.62 -6.96 -6.68
N PRO A 119 4.75 -7.75 -7.76
CA PRO A 119 5.29 -7.23 -9.01
C PRO A 119 4.36 -6.26 -9.73
N SER A 120 4.96 -5.44 -10.60
CA SER A 120 4.21 -4.50 -11.43
C SER A 120 3.20 -5.23 -12.31
N LEU A 121 2.03 -4.62 -12.47
CA LEU A 121 0.96 -5.17 -13.33
C LEU A 121 0.93 -4.50 -14.70
N HIS A 122 1.89 -3.62 -14.99
CA HIS A 122 1.93 -2.89 -16.26
C HIS A 122 1.92 -3.85 -17.45
N GLY A 123 0.99 -3.64 -18.37
CA GLY A 123 0.88 -4.45 -19.59
C GLY A 123 0.30 -5.84 -19.38
N GLN A 124 -0.09 -6.21 -18.17
CA GLN A 124 -0.62 -7.54 -17.89
C GLN A 124 -2.13 -7.64 -18.18
N PRO A 125 -2.63 -8.86 -18.47
CA PRO A 125 -4.06 -9.06 -18.67
C PRO A 125 -4.85 -8.99 -17.36
N LEU A 126 -6.16 -8.84 -17.48
CA LEU A 126 -7.07 -8.70 -16.33
C LEU A 126 -6.94 -9.85 -15.32
N THR A 127 -6.67 -11.07 -15.80
CA THR A 127 -6.49 -12.24 -14.92
C THR A 127 -5.32 -12.04 -13.94
N VAL A 128 -4.24 -11.40 -14.37
CA VAL A 128 -3.09 -11.12 -13.50
C VAL A 128 -3.43 -10.05 -12.47
N TYR A 129 -4.22 -9.06 -12.83
CA TYR A 129 -4.74 -8.07 -11.88
C TYR A 129 -5.62 -8.74 -10.81
N SER A 130 -6.46 -9.70 -11.23
CA SER A 130 -7.30 -10.45 -10.31
C SER A 130 -6.48 -11.30 -9.34
N GLN A 131 -5.39 -11.93 -9.84
CA GLN A 131 -4.46 -12.69 -9.00
C GLN A 131 -3.77 -11.77 -7.98
N CYS A 132 -3.37 -10.59 -8.42
CA CYS A 132 -2.77 -9.60 -7.52
C CYS A 132 -3.74 -9.17 -6.42
N TYR A 133 -5.01 -8.97 -6.75
CA TYR A 133 -6.04 -8.67 -5.75
C TYR A 133 -6.12 -9.76 -4.70
N THR A 134 -6.16 -11.01 -5.12
CA THR A 134 -6.22 -12.15 -4.20
C THR A 134 -5.01 -12.19 -3.28
N GLU A 135 -3.81 -11.96 -3.82
CA GLU A 135 -2.59 -11.88 -3.03
C GLU A 135 -2.65 -10.72 -2.03
N LEU A 136 -3.06 -9.54 -2.49
CA LEU A 136 -3.20 -8.37 -1.61
C LEU A 136 -4.22 -8.62 -0.50
N GLU A 137 -5.32 -9.28 -0.80
CA GLU A 137 -6.33 -9.60 0.22
C GLU A 137 -5.73 -10.48 1.33
N LEU A 138 -4.96 -11.50 0.96
CA LEU A 138 -4.29 -12.36 1.94
C LEU A 138 -3.24 -11.60 2.73
N LEU A 139 -2.45 -10.76 2.06
CA LEU A 139 -1.43 -9.95 2.72
C LEU A 139 -2.05 -8.94 3.70
N MET A 140 -3.17 -8.33 3.33
CA MET A 140 -3.86 -7.38 4.21
C MET A 140 -4.41 -8.07 5.46
N ARG A 141 -4.87 -9.32 5.36
CA ARG A 141 -5.27 -10.09 6.54
C ARG A 141 -4.10 -10.30 7.49
N LYS A 142 -2.93 -10.64 6.96
CA LYS A 142 -1.71 -10.78 7.77
C LYS A 142 -1.28 -9.46 8.38
N LEU A 143 -1.41 -8.38 7.61
CA LEU A 143 -1.08 -7.04 8.09
C LEU A 143 -1.97 -6.63 9.27
N VAL A 144 -3.28 -6.88 9.17
CA VAL A 144 -4.21 -6.59 10.27
C VAL A 144 -3.79 -7.35 11.53
N THR A 145 -3.47 -8.64 11.40
CA THR A 145 -3.02 -9.43 12.54
C THR A 145 -1.78 -8.82 13.18
N ARG A 146 -0.80 -8.46 12.38
CA ARG A 146 0.43 -7.86 12.91
C ARG A 146 0.17 -6.52 13.59
N LEU A 147 -0.58 -5.64 12.95
CA LEU A 147 -0.88 -4.32 13.53
C LEU A 147 -1.65 -4.44 14.83
N ASN A 148 -2.61 -5.36 14.91
CA ASN A 148 -3.38 -5.57 16.13
C ASN A 148 -2.54 -6.20 17.25
N GLU A 149 -1.62 -7.12 16.91
CA GLU A 149 -0.69 -7.68 17.88
C GLU A 149 0.25 -6.64 18.46
N GLU A 150 0.78 -5.75 17.61
CA GLU A 150 1.65 -4.66 18.05
C GLU A 150 0.92 -3.72 19.01
N GLU A 151 -0.37 -3.49 18.80
CA GLU A 151 -1.18 -2.65 19.66
C GLU A 151 -1.36 -3.26 21.06
N GLU A 152 -1.41 -4.59 21.13
CA GLU A 152 -1.59 -5.29 22.41
C GLU A 152 -0.32 -5.36 23.25
N LEU A 153 0.82 -5.12 22.65
CA LEU A 153 2.09 -5.10 23.37
C LEU A 153 2.26 -3.76 24.13
#